data_07e0c7255478110ddda08f4eff87289e
#
_entry.id   07e0c7255478110ddda08f4eff87289e
#
_cell.length_a   1.000
_cell.length_b   1.000
_cell.length_c   1.000
_cell.angle_alpha   90.00
_cell.angle_beta   90.00
_cell.angle_gamma   90.00
#
_symmetry.space_group_name_H-M   'P 1'
#
loop_
_entity.id
_entity.type
_entity.pdbx_description
1 polymer ?
#
loop_
_entity_poly.entity_id
_entity_poly.type
_entity_poly.pdbx_seq_one_letter_code
_entity_poly.pdbx_strand_id
1 'polypeptide(L)'
;MSKNLINFQKKIGINFKNEKLLLKCFTHKSYNPVDNNEKLEFLGDRVLGLIISQNLLKFFPKDKEGDLDKKLASLVNKKQCANIAKSINLQNYILIKNSNKILNIENKVLSDCLESVIGCIYLDQGLDVAEKFIIKNWKKYLNKSLITERDSKTKLQEYSLKTHKTLPIYKLIENKGPRHKPLIKVSVKIKNSKKTIGVGNSKKEAEQIAAKKLLDTLK
;
A
#
# COMPACT_ATOMS: atom_id res chain seq x y z
N MET A 1 25.88 -19.25 12.07
CA MET A 1 24.56 -18.77 11.59
C MET A 1 23.46 -19.62 12.19
N SER A 2 22.43 -19.01 12.80
CA SER A 2 21.30 -19.79 13.31
C SER A 2 20.53 -20.43 12.14
N LYS A 3 20.00 -21.65 12.32
CA LYS A 3 19.21 -22.38 11.33
C LYS A 3 18.07 -21.52 10.77
N ASN A 4 17.51 -20.63 11.59
CA ASN A 4 16.46 -19.68 11.19
C ASN A 4 16.93 -18.65 10.15
N LEU A 5 18.09 -18.04 10.32
CA LEU A 5 18.62 -17.05 9.38
C LEU A 5 18.96 -17.67 8.02
N ILE A 6 19.49 -18.92 8.02
CA ILE A 6 19.71 -19.68 6.78
C ILE A 6 18.38 -19.91 6.04
N ASN A 7 17.33 -20.33 6.76
CA ASN A 7 16.03 -20.56 6.18
C ASN A 7 15.41 -19.27 5.60
N PHE A 8 15.60 -18.13 6.27
CA PHE A 8 15.14 -16.84 5.74
C PHE A 8 15.82 -16.49 4.42
N GLN A 9 17.16 -16.58 4.36
CA GLN A 9 17.93 -16.28 3.16
C GLN A 9 17.50 -17.15 1.96
N LYS A 10 17.34 -18.46 2.18
CA LYS A 10 16.83 -19.39 1.16
C LYS A 10 15.45 -18.98 0.68
N LYS A 11 14.56 -18.58 1.59
CA LYS A 11 13.17 -18.18 1.27
C LYS A 11 13.09 -16.96 0.39
N ILE A 12 13.88 -15.92 0.69
CA ILE A 12 13.87 -14.68 -0.09
C ILE A 12 14.79 -14.74 -1.32
N GLY A 13 15.69 -15.74 -1.37
CA GLY A 13 16.67 -15.94 -2.45
C GLY A 13 17.84 -14.94 -2.41
N ILE A 14 18.19 -14.46 -1.22
CA ILE A 14 19.30 -13.49 -1.01
C ILE A 14 20.26 -14.03 0.03
N ASN A 15 21.53 -14.12 -0.31
CA ASN A 15 22.61 -14.51 0.61
C ASN A 15 23.30 -13.25 1.15
N PHE A 16 23.22 -13.03 2.47
CA PHE A 16 23.83 -11.88 3.12
C PHE A 16 25.31 -12.14 3.42
N LYS A 17 26.14 -11.13 3.15
CA LYS A 17 27.57 -11.12 3.48
C LYS A 17 27.81 -10.84 4.96
N ASN A 18 26.96 -9.98 5.55
CA ASN A 18 27.06 -9.54 6.95
C ASN A 18 25.95 -10.16 7.81
N GLU A 19 26.26 -11.27 8.49
CA GLU A 19 25.33 -11.96 9.38
C GLU A 19 24.89 -11.13 10.59
N LYS A 20 25.76 -10.26 11.10
CA LYS A 20 25.43 -9.37 12.23
C LYS A 20 24.37 -8.36 11.81
N LEU A 21 24.51 -7.80 10.60
CA LEU A 21 23.54 -6.89 10.03
C LEU A 21 22.17 -7.58 9.82
N LEU A 22 22.20 -8.81 9.31
CA LEU A 22 21.00 -9.62 9.13
C LEU A 22 20.31 -9.94 10.46
N LEU A 23 21.06 -10.30 11.51
CA LEU A 23 20.49 -10.52 12.84
C LEU A 23 19.86 -9.24 13.40
N LYS A 24 20.56 -8.12 13.24
CA LYS A 24 20.12 -6.80 13.71
C LYS A 24 18.79 -6.38 13.08
N CYS A 25 18.56 -6.67 11.78
CA CYS A 25 17.31 -6.27 11.13
C CYS A 25 16.07 -6.98 11.70
N PHE A 26 16.24 -8.12 12.38
CA PHE A 26 15.15 -8.83 13.08
C PHE A 26 15.05 -8.47 14.57
N THR A 27 15.99 -7.71 15.11
CA THR A 27 16.06 -7.41 16.54
C THR A 27 15.19 -6.20 16.87
N HIS A 28 14.01 -6.44 17.47
CA HIS A 28 13.14 -5.37 17.93
C HIS A 28 13.71 -4.70 19.19
N LYS A 29 13.47 -3.40 19.38
CA LYS A 29 13.95 -2.63 20.54
C LYS A 29 13.53 -3.19 21.90
N SER A 30 12.42 -3.91 22.00
CA SER A 30 12.03 -4.58 23.25
C SER A 30 12.92 -5.76 23.58
N TYR A 31 13.61 -6.35 22.60
CA TYR A 31 14.57 -7.44 22.78
C TYR A 31 15.96 -6.90 23.10
N ASN A 32 16.42 -5.91 22.34
CA ASN A 32 17.66 -5.18 22.61
C ASN A 32 17.45 -3.68 22.42
N PRO A 33 17.40 -2.89 23.52
CA PRO A 33 17.17 -1.45 23.46
C PRO A 33 18.27 -0.64 22.77
N VAL A 34 19.51 -1.17 22.75
CA VAL A 34 20.69 -0.45 22.24
C VAL A 34 21.01 -0.83 20.81
N ASP A 35 21.11 -2.14 20.54
CA ASP A 35 21.44 -2.65 19.20
C ASP A 35 20.21 -3.35 18.59
N ASN A 36 19.43 -2.58 17.84
CA ASN A 36 18.15 -2.98 17.30
C ASN A 36 17.96 -2.52 15.86
N ASN A 37 16.77 -2.76 15.33
CA ASN A 37 16.43 -2.55 13.92
C ASN A 37 16.01 -1.11 13.54
N GLU A 38 15.84 -0.17 14.49
CA GLU A 38 15.24 1.16 14.21
C GLU A 38 16.01 1.96 13.14
N LYS A 39 17.36 1.91 13.16
CA LYS A 39 18.15 2.61 12.12
C LYS A 39 18.02 1.98 10.74
N LEU A 40 17.86 0.66 10.67
CA LEU A 40 17.63 -0.04 9.41
C LEU A 40 16.22 0.18 8.88
N GLU A 41 15.21 0.24 9.77
CA GLU A 41 13.84 0.65 9.47
C GLU A 41 13.82 2.04 8.83
N PHE A 42 14.47 3.03 9.48
CA PHE A 42 14.56 4.39 8.95
C PHE A 42 15.12 4.43 7.52
N LEU A 43 16.21 3.69 7.26
CA LEU A 43 16.82 3.63 5.94
C LEU A 43 15.92 2.89 4.94
N GLY A 44 15.38 1.76 5.35
CA GLY A 44 14.55 0.91 4.48
C GLY A 44 13.27 1.56 4.02
N ASP A 45 12.61 2.37 4.86
CA ASP A 45 11.46 3.18 4.47
C ASP A 45 11.82 4.15 3.32
N ARG A 46 12.99 4.81 3.38
CA ARG A 46 13.46 5.71 2.30
C ARG A 46 13.78 4.95 1.02
N VAL A 47 14.42 3.80 1.11
CA VAL A 47 14.74 2.93 -0.03
C VAL A 47 13.45 2.42 -0.68
N LEU A 48 12.48 1.97 0.14
CA LEU A 48 11.16 1.54 -0.33
C LEU A 48 10.46 2.67 -1.08
N GLY A 49 10.38 3.84 -0.47
CA GLY A 49 9.75 5.03 -1.07
C GLY A 49 10.38 5.39 -2.41
N LEU A 50 11.71 5.42 -2.49
CA LEU A 50 12.45 5.72 -3.72
C LEU A 50 12.12 4.73 -4.84
N ILE A 51 12.22 3.42 -4.57
CA ILE A 51 12.02 2.39 -5.58
C ILE A 51 10.57 2.35 -6.06
N ILE A 52 9.59 2.46 -5.16
CA ILE A 52 8.17 2.51 -5.54
C ILE A 52 7.87 3.77 -6.34
N SER A 53 8.42 4.94 -5.97
CA SER A 53 8.25 6.20 -6.71
C SER A 53 8.80 6.10 -8.15
N GLN A 54 10.00 5.54 -8.33
CA GLN A 54 10.57 5.31 -9.66
C GLN A 54 9.66 4.43 -10.52
N ASN A 55 9.11 3.36 -9.95
CA ASN A 55 8.21 2.48 -10.68
C ASN A 55 6.87 3.14 -10.99
N LEU A 56 6.33 3.95 -10.09
CA LEU A 56 5.12 4.74 -10.36
C LEU A 56 5.32 5.71 -11.52
N LEU A 57 6.46 6.40 -11.62
CA LEU A 57 6.79 7.27 -12.75
C LEU A 57 6.83 6.48 -14.08
N LYS A 58 7.41 5.27 -14.07
CA LYS A 58 7.46 4.40 -15.26
C LYS A 58 6.06 3.92 -15.69
N PHE A 59 5.21 3.53 -14.72
CA PHE A 59 3.88 2.99 -15.02
C PHE A 59 2.82 4.06 -15.28
N PHE A 60 2.98 5.27 -14.74
CA PHE A 60 2.02 6.36 -14.81
C PHE A 60 2.64 7.68 -15.28
N PRO A 61 3.28 7.70 -16.47
CA PRO A 61 4.04 8.88 -16.94
C PRO A 61 3.17 10.12 -17.18
N LYS A 62 1.84 9.97 -17.24
CA LYS A 62 0.88 11.07 -17.45
C LYS A 62 0.18 11.52 -16.17
N ASP A 63 0.43 10.87 -15.06
CA ASP A 63 -0.18 11.24 -13.78
C ASP A 63 0.46 12.50 -13.21
N LYS A 64 -0.36 13.30 -12.54
CA LYS A 64 0.11 14.46 -11.79
C LYS A 64 0.74 14.02 -10.46
N GLU A 65 1.62 14.87 -9.90
CA GLU A 65 2.27 14.64 -8.62
C GLU A 65 1.30 14.14 -7.53
N GLY A 66 0.20 14.86 -7.29
CA GLY A 66 -0.77 14.49 -6.26
C GLY A 66 -1.48 13.13 -6.48
N ASP A 67 -1.54 12.62 -7.72
CA ASP A 67 -2.04 11.27 -8.02
C ASP A 67 -0.95 10.22 -7.75
N LEU A 68 0.30 10.54 -8.06
CA LEU A 68 1.46 9.70 -7.75
C LEU A 68 1.66 9.57 -6.24
N ASP A 69 1.53 10.66 -5.47
CA ASP A 69 1.61 10.66 -4.00
C ASP A 69 0.54 9.77 -3.36
N LYS A 70 -0.71 9.86 -3.82
CA LYS A 70 -1.80 8.99 -3.34
C LYS A 70 -1.50 7.52 -3.60
N LYS A 71 -0.96 7.20 -4.78
CA LYS A 71 -0.56 5.83 -5.14
C LYS A 71 0.60 5.37 -4.27
N LEU A 72 1.64 6.19 -4.11
CA LEU A 72 2.78 5.92 -3.23
C LEU A 72 2.30 5.63 -1.82
N ALA A 73 1.53 6.55 -1.21
CA ALA A 73 1.00 6.38 0.14
C ALA A 73 0.17 5.09 0.31
N SER A 74 -0.57 4.68 -0.71
CA SER A 74 -1.34 3.43 -0.67
C SER A 74 -0.46 2.18 -0.71
N LEU A 75 0.71 2.25 -1.33
CA LEU A 75 1.63 1.13 -1.55
C LEU A 75 2.64 0.96 -0.42
N VAL A 76 3.05 2.06 0.26
CA VAL A 76 4.09 2.02 1.29
C VAL A 76 3.57 2.21 2.71
N ASN A 77 2.24 2.23 2.92
CA ASN A 77 1.69 2.37 4.27
C ASN A 77 1.92 1.12 5.14
N LYS A 78 1.86 1.32 6.46
CA LYS A 78 2.08 0.27 7.47
C LYS A 78 1.22 -0.98 7.26
N LYS A 79 -0.03 -0.82 6.86
CA LYS A 79 -0.93 -1.96 6.59
C LYS A 79 -0.45 -2.79 5.41
N GLN A 80 -0.02 -2.13 4.33
CA GLN A 80 0.49 -2.80 3.15
C GLN A 80 1.82 -3.50 3.43
N CYS A 81 2.76 -2.82 4.10
CA CYS A 81 4.03 -3.41 4.53
C CYS A 81 3.81 -4.63 5.45
N ALA A 82 2.90 -4.53 6.43
CA ALA A 82 2.56 -5.67 7.29
C ALA A 82 1.96 -6.86 6.51
N ASN A 83 1.12 -6.61 5.50
CA ASN A 83 0.57 -7.68 4.66
C ASN A 83 1.68 -8.41 3.87
N ILE A 84 2.65 -7.67 3.36
CA ILE A 84 3.80 -8.26 2.67
C ILE A 84 4.68 -9.03 3.65
N ALA A 85 4.97 -8.47 4.83
CA ALA A 85 5.72 -9.16 5.88
C ALA A 85 5.09 -10.52 6.23
N LYS A 86 3.76 -10.56 6.38
CA LYS A 86 3.01 -11.81 6.62
C LYS A 86 3.14 -12.78 5.44
N SER A 87 3.06 -12.32 4.21
CA SER A 87 3.14 -13.17 3.02
C SER A 87 4.48 -13.89 2.87
N ILE A 88 5.55 -13.29 3.39
CA ILE A 88 6.89 -13.90 3.46
C ILE A 88 7.20 -14.53 4.83
N ASN A 89 6.19 -14.65 5.73
CA ASN A 89 6.28 -15.21 7.08
C ASN A 89 7.38 -14.56 7.94
N LEU A 90 7.52 -13.23 7.85
CA LEU A 90 8.57 -12.49 8.53
C LEU A 90 8.47 -12.60 10.06
N GLN A 91 7.24 -12.77 10.58
CA GLN A 91 6.96 -12.95 12.01
C GLN A 91 7.77 -14.09 12.66
N ASN A 92 8.18 -15.10 11.90
CA ASN A 92 8.92 -16.25 12.42
C ASN A 92 10.39 -15.94 12.73
N TYR A 93 10.88 -14.78 12.34
CA TYR A 93 12.29 -14.39 12.45
C TYR A 93 12.48 -13.22 13.42
N ILE A 94 11.43 -12.51 13.82
CA ILE A 94 11.51 -11.33 14.68
C ILE A 94 11.87 -11.74 16.10
N LEU A 95 12.93 -11.11 16.64
CA LEU A 95 13.34 -11.22 18.03
C LEU A 95 12.63 -10.13 18.83
N ILE A 96 11.68 -10.53 19.67
CA ILE A 96 10.88 -9.64 20.52
C ILE A 96 10.84 -10.18 21.95
N LYS A 97 10.84 -9.31 22.95
CA LYS A 97 10.69 -9.70 24.36
C LYS A 97 9.27 -10.27 24.58
N ASN A 98 9.13 -11.38 25.29
CA ASN A 98 7.87 -12.10 25.51
C ASN A 98 7.29 -12.80 24.28
N SER A 99 8.12 -13.47 23.52
CA SER A 99 7.79 -14.17 22.26
C SER A 99 6.80 -15.35 22.38
N ASN A 100 6.24 -15.65 23.56
CA ASN A 100 5.20 -16.67 23.74
C ASN A 100 3.89 -16.38 22.97
N LYS A 101 3.83 -15.26 22.25
CA LYS A 101 2.69 -14.82 21.41
C LYS A 101 3.10 -14.52 19.97
N ILE A 102 3.90 -15.37 19.33
CA ILE A 102 4.25 -15.27 17.89
C ILE A 102 3.00 -15.14 16.99
N LEU A 103 1.84 -15.64 17.45
CA LEU A 103 0.58 -15.59 16.72
C LEU A 103 -0.05 -14.18 16.64
N ASN A 104 0.39 -13.20 17.46
CA ASN A 104 -0.23 -11.86 17.54
C ASN A 104 0.77 -10.72 17.48
N ILE A 105 1.78 -10.80 16.59
CA ILE A 105 2.68 -9.66 16.36
C ILE A 105 1.88 -8.53 15.69
N GLU A 106 1.93 -7.35 16.28
CA GLU A 106 1.24 -6.16 15.77
C GLU A 106 1.70 -5.79 14.35
N ASN A 107 0.76 -5.29 13.54
CA ASN A 107 1.06 -4.86 12.17
C ASN A 107 2.18 -3.80 12.12
N LYS A 108 2.30 -2.96 13.16
CA LYS A 108 3.39 -2.00 13.26
C LYS A 108 4.74 -2.69 13.29
N VAL A 109 4.94 -3.64 14.19
CA VAL A 109 6.22 -4.39 14.34
C VAL A 109 6.57 -5.15 13.05
N LEU A 110 5.58 -5.70 12.37
CA LEU A 110 5.76 -6.38 11.08
C LEU A 110 6.19 -5.42 9.97
N SER A 111 5.58 -4.23 9.92
CA SER A 111 5.96 -3.17 8.97
C SER A 111 7.39 -2.71 9.21
N ASP A 112 7.69 -2.32 10.45
CA ASP A 112 8.98 -1.80 10.86
C ASP A 112 10.11 -2.84 10.58
N CYS A 113 9.82 -4.13 10.82
CA CYS A 113 10.74 -5.21 10.49
C CYS A 113 10.94 -5.40 8.98
N LEU A 114 9.89 -5.29 8.16
CA LEU A 114 10.03 -5.39 6.70
C LEU A 114 10.87 -4.24 6.14
N GLU A 115 10.64 -3.02 6.61
CA GLU A 115 11.44 -1.85 6.25
C GLU A 115 12.89 -2.07 6.68
N SER A 116 13.11 -2.60 7.88
CA SER A 116 14.45 -2.94 8.36
C SER A 116 15.14 -4.00 7.48
N VAL A 117 14.43 -5.02 7.02
CA VAL A 117 14.95 -6.01 6.06
C VAL A 117 15.35 -5.34 4.75
N ILE A 118 14.54 -4.41 4.23
CA ILE A 118 14.87 -3.65 3.01
C ILE A 118 16.15 -2.82 3.23
N GLY A 119 16.26 -2.12 4.34
CA GLY A 119 17.47 -1.37 4.70
C GLY A 119 18.70 -2.25 4.82
N CYS A 120 18.53 -3.45 5.41
CA CYS A 120 19.58 -4.46 5.52
C CYS A 120 20.04 -4.95 4.13
N ILE A 121 19.11 -5.30 3.24
CA ILE A 121 19.42 -5.73 1.86
C ILE A 121 20.17 -4.62 1.12
N TYR A 122 19.72 -3.38 1.25
CA TYR A 122 20.37 -2.24 0.61
C TYR A 122 21.80 -2.05 1.07
N LEU A 123 22.06 -2.09 2.38
CA LEU A 123 23.42 -1.92 2.91
C LEU A 123 24.35 -3.09 2.58
N ASP A 124 23.83 -4.31 2.55
CA ASP A 124 24.64 -5.52 2.34
C ASP A 124 24.86 -5.85 0.86
N GLN A 125 23.86 -5.59 -0.01
CA GLN A 125 23.83 -6.03 -1.41
C GLN A 125 23.65 -4.90 -2.43
N GLY A 126 23.35 -3.67 -1.98
CA GLY A 126 23.13 -2.52 -2.85
C GLY A 126 21.70 -2.37 -3.36
N LEU A 127 21.52 -1.30 -4.15
CA LEU A 127 20.19 -0.85 -4.62
C LEU A 127 19.52 -1.85 -5.54
N ASP A 128 20.26 -2.46 -6.46
CA ASP A 128 19.71 -3.38 -7.48
C ASP A 128 19.07 -4.61 -6.86
N VAL A 129 19.68 -5.16 -5.78
CA VAL A 129 19.14 -6.32 -5.08
C VAL A 129 17.92 -5.92 -4.25
N ALA A 130 17.97 -4.74 -3.61
CA ALA A 130 16.83 -4.17 -2.90
C ALA A 130 15.65 -3.90 -3.85
N GLU A 131 15.88 -3.35 -5.04
CA GLU A 131 14.86 -3.15 -6.06
C GLU A 131 14.21 -4.48 -6.46
N LYS A 132 14.99 -5.49 -6.81
CA LYS A 132 14.48 -6.81 -7.17
C LYS A 132 13.61 -7.42 -6.07
N PHE A 133 14.05 -7.30 -4.81
CA PHE A 133 13.28 -7.76 -3.64
C PHE A 133 11.95 -7.01 -3.51
N ILE A 134 11.97 -5.68 -3.57
CA ILE A 134 10.79 -4.83 -3.45
C ILE A 134 9.83 -5.12 -4.60
N ILE A 135 10.27 -5.08 -5.85
CA ILE A 135 9.38 -5.27 -6.99
C ILE A 135 8.76 -6.66 -7.00
N LYS A 136 9.50 -7.71 -6.66
CA LYS A 136 8.97 -9.08 -6.51
C LYS A 136 7.78 -9.12 -5.54
N ASN A 137 7.90 -8.48 -4.38
CA ASN A 137 6.90 -8.52 -3.32
C ASN A 137 5.74 -7.52 -3.53
N TRP A 138 5.99 -6.40 -4.22
CA TRP A 138 4.97 -5.38 -4.53
C TRP A 138 4.28 -5.57 -5.88
N LYS A 139 4.74 -6.47 -6.77
CA LYS A 139 4.21 -6.69 -8.12
C LYS A 139 2.68 -6.78 -8.18
N LYS A 140 2.08 -7.55 -7.29
CA LYS A 140 0.61 -7.72 -7.20
C LYS A 140 -0.11 -6.40 -6.90
N TYR A 141 0.48 -5.56 -6.07
CA TYR A 141 -0.11 -4.30 -5.61
C TYR A 141 0.13 -3.17 -6.60
N LEU A 142 1.31 -3.15 -7.22
CA LEU A 142 1.61 -2.26 -8.35
C LEU A 142 0.64 -2.52 -9.51
N ASN A 143 0.42 -3.76 -9.90
CA ASN A 143 -0.57 -4.10 -10.92
C ASN A 143 -1.99 -3.70 -10.53
N LYS A 144 -2.36 -3.85 -9.25
CA LYS A 144 -3.67 -3.41 -8.75
C LYS A 144 -3.81 -1.89 -8.76
N SER A 145 -2.74 -1.14 -8.52
CA SER A 145 -2.74 0.31 -8.64
C SER A 145 -2.90 0.79 -10.08
N LEU A 146 -2.49 0.00 -11.07
CA LEU A 146 -2.81 0.23 -12.49
C LEU A 146 -4.32 0.15 -12.76
N ILE A 147 -5.05 -0.66 -11.97
CA ILE A 147 -6.50 -0.88 -12.11
C ILE A 147 -7.29 0.12 -11.26
N THR A 148 -6.71 0.72 -10.22
CA THR A 148 -7.35 1.82 -9.48
C THR A 148 -7.35 3.05 -10.40
N GLU A 149 -8.37 3.08 -11.25
CA GLU A 149 -8.73 4.29 -11.99
C GLU A 149 -8.72 5.48 -11.03
N ARG A 150 -8.24 6.63 -11.52
CA ARG A 150 -8.48 7.93 -10.87
C ARG A 150 -9.88 7.90 -10.30
N ASP A 151 -10.00 8.24 -9.03
CA ASP A 151 -11.26 8.41 -8.32
C ASP A 151 -12.29 9.04 -9.28
N SER A 152 -13.27 8.26 -9.73
CA SER A 152 -14.23 8.70 -10.74
C SER A 152 -14.99 9.94 -10.28
N LYS A 153 -15.13 10.10 -8.97
CA LYS A 153 -15.72 11.29 -8.35
C LYS A 153 -14.84 12.52 -8.57
N THR A 154 -13.53 12.41 -8.42
CA THR A 154 -12.57 13.49 -8.71
C THR A 154 -12.54 13.84 -10.19
N LYS A 155 -12.51 12.84 -11.09
CA LYS A 155 -12.59 13.08 -12.55
C LYS A 155 -13.86 13.80 -12.94
N LEU A 156 -15.01 13.39 -12.38
CA LEU A 156 -16.30 14.04 -12.67
C LEU A 156 -16.34 15.47 -12.13
N GLN A 157 -15.76 15.71 -10.97
CA GLN A 157 -15.62 17.05 -10.39
C GLN A 157 -14.75 17.96 -11.26
N GLU A 158 -13.58 17.50 -11.69
CA GLU A 158 -12.69 18.23 -12.59
C GLU A 158 -13.39 18.56 -13.92
N TYR A 159 -14.08 17.56 -14.51
CA TYR A 159 -14.85 17.75 -15.74
C TYR A 159 -15.95 18.80 -15.56
N SER A 160 -16.77 18.69 -14.51
CA SER A 160 -17.88 19.60 -14.25
C SER A 160 -17.42 21.03 -13.97
N LEU A 161 -16.33 21.19 -13.22
CA LEU A 161 -15.72 22.51 -12.98
C LEU A 161 -15.13 23.12 -14.25
N LYS A 162 -14.47 22.32 -15.06
CA LYS A 162 -13.88 22.79 -16.34
C LYS A 162 -14.96 23.22 -17.33
N THR A 163 -16.02 22.42 -17.47
CA THR A 163 -17.04 22.58 -18.52
C THR A 163 -18.20 23.49 -18.09
N HIS A 164 -18.63 23.38 -16.84
CA HIS A 164 -19.82 24.03 -16.34
C HIS A 164 -19.61 25.01 -15.20
N LYS A 165 -18.37 25.11 -14.66
CA LYS A 165 -18.03 25.94 -13.48
C LYS A 165 -18.85 25.59 -12.23
N THR A 166 -19.41 24.39 -12.15
CA THR A 166 -20.24 23.91 -11.04
C THR A 166 -19.78 22.53 -10.57
N LEU A 167 -20.03 22.23 -9.29
CA LEU A 167 -19.74 20.92 -8.73
C LEU A 167 -20.83 19.90 -9.08
N PRO A 168 -20.49 18.59 -9.21
CA PRO A 168 -21.49 17.53 -9.32
C PRO A 168 -22.37 17.45 -8.05
N ILE A 169 -23.65 17.22 -8.23
CA ILE A 169 -24.64 17.09 -7.16
C ILE A 169 -24.89 15.61 -6.90
N TYR A 170 -24.54 15.13 -5.70
CA TYR A 170 -24.80 13.77 -5.24
C TYR A 170 -26.00 13.75 -4.30
N LYS A 171 -26.90 12.78 -4.47
CA LYS A 171 -28.06 12.57 -3.57
C LYS A 171 -28.14 11.08 -3.18
N LEU A 172 -28.21 10.81 -1.88
CA LEU A 172 -28.55 9.49 -1.36
C LEU A 172 -30.00 9.18 -1.75
N ILE A 173 -30.23 8.04 -2.40
CA ILE A 173 -31.57 7.58 -2.82
C ILE A 173 -32.08 6.53 -1.83
N GLU A 174 -31.21 5.60 -1.45
CA GLU A 174 -31.60 4.44 -0.65
C GLU A 174 -30.42 3.97 0.21
N ASN A 175 -30.73 3.54 1.43
CA ASN A 175 -29.79 2.86 2.31
C ASN A 175 -30.55 1.70 2.97
N LYS A 176 -30.33 0.49 2.45
CA LYS A 176 -30.98 -0.76 2.90
C LYS A 176 -29.97 -1.82 3.24
N GLY A 177 -30.40 -2.83 3.99
CA GLY A 177 -29.59 -3.98 4.35
C GLY A 177 -29.00 -3.91 5.76
N PRO A 178 -28.41 -5.02 6.25
CA PRO A 178 -27.84 -5.09 7.59
C PRO A 178 -26.56 -4.24 7.69
N ARG A 179 -26.24 -3.76 8.91
CA ARG A 179 -25.07 -2.89 9.16
C ARG A 179 -23.75 -3.43 8.61
N HIS A 180 -23.57 -4.74 8.57
CA HIS A 180 -22.34 -5.38 8.07
C HIS A 180 -22.31 -5.59 6.55
N LYS A 181 -23.44 -5.39 5.83
CA LYS A 181 -23.56 -5.49 4.38
C LYS A 181 -24.64 -4.55 3.84
N PRO A 182 -24.47 -3.22 3.99
CA PRO A 182 -25.47 -2.25 3.52
C PRO A 182 -25.52 -2.23 1.99
N LEU A 183 -26.67 -1.96 1.44
CA LEU A 183 -26.88 -1.65 0.04
C LEU A 183 -27.25 -0.18 -0.08
N ILE A 184 -26.33 0.62 -0.58
CA ILE A 184 -26.47 2.06 -0.68
C ILE A 184 -26.59 2.49 -2.14
N LYS A 185 -27.65 3.24 -2.46
CA LYS A 185 -27.86 3.83 -3.78
C LYS A 185 -27.65 5.34 -3.71
N VAL A 186 -26.79 5.85 -4.58
CA VAL A 186 -26.52 7.27 -4.73
C VAL A 186 -26.74 7.68 -6.18
N SER A 187 -27.35 8.81 -6.39
CA SER A 187 -27.40 9.43 -7.71
C SER A 187 -26.41 10.57 -7.81
N VAL A 188 -25.92 10.80 -9.02
CA VAL A 188 -25.12 11.97 -9.38
C VAL A 188 -25.68 12.65 -10.61
N LYS A 189 -25.55 13.97 -10.67
CA LYS A 189 -25.95 14.83 -11.78
C LYS A 189 -24.96 15.99 -11.88
N ILE A 190 -24.63 16.39 -13.11
CA ILE A 190 -23.98 17.67 -13.42
C ILE A 190 -24.94 18.53 -14.28
N LYS A 191 -24.60 19.79 -14.50
CA LYS A 191 -25.38 20.68 -15.36
C LYS A 191 -25.55 20.06 -16.75
N ASN A 192 -26.77 20.07 -17.28
CA ASN A 192 -27.13 19.52 -18.60
C ASN A 192 -26.93 18.00 -18.77
N SER A 193 -26.80 17.22 -17.68
CA SER A 193 -26.73 15.76 -17.78
C SER A 193 -27.98 15.07 -17.26
N LYS A 194 -28.20 13.83 -17.71
CA LYS A 194 -29.15 12.91 -17.09
C LYS A 194 -28.61 12.47 -15.73
N LYS A 195 -29.53 12.13 -14.81
CA LYS A 195 -29.20 11.58 -13.49
C LYS A 195 -28.71 10.15 -13.63
N THR A 196 -27.59 9.82 -13.04
CA THR A 196 -26.99 8.46 -13.06
C THR A 196 -26.94 7.89 -11.67
N ILE A 197 -27.20 6.57 -11.51
CA ILE A 197 -27.29 5.90 -10.21
C ILE A 197 -26.16 4.88 -10.07
N GLY A 198 -25.47 4.95 -8.92
CA GLY A 198 -24.51 3.96 -8.45
C GLY A 198 -25.03 3.22 -7.23
N VAL A 199 -24.66 1.96 -7.10
CA VAL A 199 -25.00 1.08 -5.97
C VAL A 199 -23.72 0.49 -5.42
N GLY A 200 -23.54 0.52 -4.11
CA GLY A 200 -22.33 0.01 -3.45
C GLY A 200 -22.60 -0.38 -1.99
N ASN A 201 -21.60 -0.99 -1.37
CA ASN A 201 -21.66 -1.42 0.05
C ASN A 201 -21.26 -0.28 1.01
N SER A 202 -20.88 0.87 0.48
CA SER A 202 -20.63 2.11 1.23
C SER A 202 -21.09 3.32 0.41
N LYS A 203 -21.38 4.44 1.09
CA LYS A 203 -21.72 5.69 0.41
C LYS A 203 -20.63 6.13 -0.58
N LYS A 204 -19.34 6.00 -0.16
CA LYS A 204 -18.19 6.33 -1.01
C LYS A 204 -18.14 5.47 -2.26
N GLU A 205 -18.35 4.16 -2.13
CA GLU A 205 -18.37 3.24 -3.27
C GLU A 205 -19.52 3.53 -4.22
N ALA A 206 -20.75 3.75 -3.71
CA ALA A 206 -21.90 4.10 -4.51
C ALA A 206 -21.71 5.42 -5.28
N GLU A 207 -21.10 6.44 -4.65
CA GLU A 207 -20.74 7.71 -5.29
C GLU A 207 -19.72 7.53 -6.42
N GLN A 208 -18.70 6.66 -6.23
CA GLN A 208 -17.71 6.35 -7.25
C GLN A 208 -18.32 5.67 -8.47
N ILE A 209 -19.18 4.68 -8.25
CA ILE A 209 -19.87 3.94 -9.31
C ILE A 209 -20.81 4.86 -10.08
N ALA A 210 -21.55 5.74 -9.38
CA ALA A 210 -22.42 6.73 -10.02
C ALA A 210 -21.62 7.70 -10.90
N ALA A 211 -20.50 8.22 -10.39
CA ALA A 211 -19.63 9.12 -11.12
C ALA A 211 -19.00 8.46 -12.35
N LYS A 212 -18.53 7.20 -12.23
CA LYS A 212 -17.98 6.44 -13.35
C LYS A 212 -19.00 6.28 -14.47
N LYS A 213 -20.20 5.81 -14.12
CA LYS A 213 -21.30 5.64 -15.11
C LYS A 213 -21.65 6.96 -15.81
N LEU A 214 -21.67 8.09 -15.08
CA LEU A 214 -21.94 9.38 -15.69
C LEU A 214 -20.82 9.80 -16.64
N LEU A 215 -19.55 9.65 -16.23
CA LEU A 215 -18.38 9.95 -17.09
C LEU A 215 -18.40 9.14 -18.39
N ASP A 216 -18.81 7.88 -18.34
CA ASP A 216 -18.89 7.00 -19.50
C ASP A 216 -19.96 7.47 -20.51
N THR A 217 -20.96 8.24 -20.05
CA THR A 217 -21.98 8.86 -20.94
C THR A 217 -21.57 10.23 -21.50
N LEU A 218 -20.47 10.80 -21.02
CA LEU A 218 -19.98 12.13 -21.42
C LEU A 218 -18.83 12.06 -22.44
N LYS A 219 -18.41 10.87 -22.80
CA LYS A 219 -17.48 10.58 -23.89
C LYS A 219 -18.23 10.56 -25.21
#